data_19c1290b31f013cc2484de4a5ddc587e
#
_entry.id   19c1290b31f013cc2484de4a5ddc587e
#
_cell.length_a   1.000
_cell.length_b   1.000
_cell.length_c   1.000
_cell.angle_alpha   90.00
_cell.angle_beta   90.00
_cell.angle_gamma   90.00
#
_symmetry.space_group_name_H-M   'P 1'
#
loop_
_entity.id
_entity.type
_entity.pdbx_description
1 polymer ?
#
loop_
_entity_poly.entity_id
_entity_poly.type
_entity_poly.pdbx_seq_one_letter_code
_entity_poly.pdbx_strand_id
1 'polypeptide(L)'
;MQDYLVRYRGIARDASELDAALVRLRDFEAAPHALRACWLHGYAMRETDGGFGLACAFQAEDARTLALHAAATRLPAAEILPVVGARVVRRFAPTMVYLVRRRAAWRDSLELERALGEARRVAEEERPSRVVWLRSYAVREVDGSIGSWCLYQAVDPQALRRHAERAGLPATAITPVIGRIVCREDGDRNAAGDSAAAPSALH
;
A
#
# COMPACT_ATOMS: atom_id res chain seq x y z
N MET A 1 -16.71 -1.58 8.56
CA MET A 1 -15.78 -0.86 7.66
C MET A 1 -14.72 -1.83 7.21
N GLN A 2 -14.26 -1.74 5.98
CA GLN A 2 -13.25 -2.61 5.38
C GLN A 2 -12.04 -1.77 5.01
N ASP A 3 -10.83 -2.38 5.04
CA ASP A 3 -9.61 -1.72 4.61
C ASP A 3 -9.49 -1.76 3.08
N TYR A 4 -9.07 -0.63 2.50
CA TYR A 4 -8.84 -0.47 1.06
C TYR A 4 -7.47 0.15 0.80
N LEU A 5 -6.89 -0.18 -0.34
CA LEU A 5 -5.82 0.60 -0.96
C LEU A 5 -6.36 1.39 -2.14
N VAL A 6 -6.07 2.69 -2.14
CA VAL A 6 -6.44 3.61 -3.21
C VAL A 6 -5.17 4.13 -3.87
N ARG A 7 -5.10 4.00 -5.19
CA ARG A 7 -4.01 4.51 -6.01
C ARG A 7 -4.48 5.74 -6.78
N TYR A 8 -3.81 6.84 -6.55
CA TYR A 8 -3.98 8.07 -7.32
C TYR A 8 -2.76 8.26 -8.22
N ARG A 9 -2.95 8.50 -9.52
CA ARG A 9 -1.89 8.70 -10.50
C ARG A 9 -1.99 10.09 -11.10
N GLY A 10 -0.82 10.68 -11.45
CA GLY A 10 -0.77 11.96 -12.14
C GLY A 10 -1.51 13.09 -11.41
N ILE A 11 -1.48 13.08 -10.08
CA ILE A 11 -2.19 14.06 -9.25
C ILE A 11 -1.48 15.41 -9.17
N ALA A 12 -0.20 15.45 -9.52
CA ALA A 12 0.63 16.63 -9.50
C ALA A 12 1.79 16.48 -10.48
N ARG A 13 2.21 17.59 -11.08
CA ARG A 13 3.37 17.66 -11.99
C ARG A 13 4.64 18.05 -11.24
N ASP A 14 4.50 18.77 -10.13
CA ASP A 14 5.59 19.25 -9.29
C ASP A 14 5.26 19.11 -7.79
N ALA A 15 6.23 19.46 -6.94
CA ALA A 15 6.09 19.33 -5.49
C ALA A 15 5.03 20.28 -4.92
N SER A 16 4.85 21.47 -5.50
CA SER A 16 3.87 22.45 -5.04
C SER A 16 2.44 21.96 -5.31
N GLU A 17 2.20 21.40 -6.50
CA GLU A 17 0.90 20.79 -6.82
C GLU A 17 0.63 19.56 -5.93
N LEU A 18 1.67 18.78 -5.58
CA LEU A 18 1.55 17.66 -4.65
C LEU A 18 1.15 18.14 -3.26
N ASP A 19 1.82 19.15 -2.73
CA ASP A 19 1.51 19.74 -1.42
C ASP A 19 0.07 20.27 -1.38
N ALA A 20 -0.35 20.97 -2.44
CA ALA A 20 -1.74 21.45 -2.56
C ALA A 20 -2.76 20.28 -2.60
N ALA A 21 -2.43 19.17 -3.25
CA ALA A 21 -3.28 17.97 -3.27
C ALA A 21 -3.38 17.35 -1.86
N LEU A 22 -2.28 17.28 -1.12
CA LEU A 22 -2.23 16.75 0.24
C LEU A 22 -2.99 17.65 1.23
N VAL A 23 -2.90 18.96 1.08
CA VAL A 23 -3.69 19.92 1.90
C VAL A 23 -5.18 19.68 1.67
N ARG A 24 -5.63 19.63 0.41
CA ARG A 24 -7.06 19.34 0.11
C ARG A 24 -7.54 18.02 0.74
N LEU A 25 -6.73 16.97 0.67
CA LEU A 25 -7.06 15.68 1.26
C LEU A 25 -7.19 15.77 2.79
N ARG A 26 -6.23 16.43 3.46
CA ARG A 26 -6.26 16.65 4.91
C ARG A 26 -7.44 17.51 5.36
N ASP A 27 -7.70 18.60 4.65
CA ASP A 27 -8.80 19.51 4.96
C ASP A 27 -10.15 18.78 4.82
N PHE A 28 -10.30 17.93 3.80
CA PHE A 28 -11.48 17.12 3.63
C PHE A 28 -11.66 16.10 4.77
N GLU A 29 -10.59 15.42 5.19
CA GLU A 29 -10.62 14.47 6.31
C GLU A 29 -10.90 15.15 7.67
N ALA A 30 -10.45 16.39 7.84
CA ALA A 30 -10.67 17.17 9.07
C ALA A 30 -12.07 17.76 9.15
N ALA A 31 -12.74 17.98 8.03
CA ALA A 31 -14.08 18.53 7.97
C ALA A 31 -15.16 17.46 8.27
N PRO A 32 -16.25 17.82 8.94
CA PRO A 32 -17.41 16.93 9.06
C PRO A 32 -17.96 16.60 7.68
N HIS A 33 -17.96 15.31 7.31
CA HIS A 33 -18.55 14.84 6.07
C HIS A 33 -19.38 13.57 6.28
N ALA A 34 -20.37 13.35 5.41
CA ALA A 34 -21.28 12.20 5.51
C ALA A 34 -20.68 10.89 4.98
N LEU A 35 -19.51 10.96 4.33
CA LEU A 35 -18.86 9.78 3.78
C LEU A 35 -18.21 8.96 4.90
N ARG A 36 -18.59 7.69 4.96
CA ARG A 36 -18.01 6.72 5.89
C ARG A 36 -16.68 6.19 5.33
N ALA A 37 -15.72 7.09 5.24
CA ALA A 37 -14.35 6.81 4.83
C ALA A 37 -13.38 7.48 5.81
N CYS A 38 -12.25 6.86 6.06
CA CYS A 38 -11.21 7.36 6.93
C CYS A 38 -9.84 7.07 6.29
N TRP A 39 -9.07 8.13 6.03
CA TRP A 39 -7.71 8.02 5.56
C TRP A 39 -6.78 7.62 6.72
N LEU A 40 -6.06 6.53 6.59
CA LEU A 40 -5.14 6.02 7.61
C LEU A 40 -3.72 6.58 7.40
N HIS A 41 -3.15 6.31 6.24
CA HIS A 41 -1.83 6.79 5.84
C HIS A 41 -1.65 6.69 4.33
N GLY A 42 -0.62 7.36 3.81
CA GLY A 42 -0.30 7.36 2.40
C GLY A 42 1.20 7.43 2.13
N TYR A 43 1.55 7.14 0.89
CA TYR A 43 2.90 7.22 0.36
C TYR A 43 2.89 8.05 -0.90
N ALA A 44 3.65 9.14 -0.91
CA ALA A 44 3.89 9.92 -2.10
C ALA A 44 4.98 9.26 -2.95
N MET A 45 4.75 9.23 -4.26
CA MET A 45 5.63 8.53 -5.20
C MET A 45 5.87 9.39 -6.43
N ARG A 46 7.06 9.23 -7.01
CA ARG A 46 7.35 9.78 -8.33
C ARG A 46 6.96 8.77 -9.40
N GLU A 47 6.15 9.20 -10.36
CA GLU A 47 5.75 8.38 -11.51
C GLU A 47 6.85 8.33 -12.59
N THR A 48 6.72 7.39 -13.50
CA THR A 48 7.69 7.21 -14.60
C THR A 48 7.73 8.37 -15.59
N ASP A 49 6.65 9.14 -15.68
CA ASP A 49 6.53 10.37 -16.50
C ASP A 49 7.08 11.61 -15.79
N GLY A 50 7.63 11.44 -14.58
CA GLY A 50 8.18 12.52 -13.76
C GLY A 50 7.15 13.23 -12.87
N GLY A 51 5.87 12.97 -13.03
CA GLY A 51 4.80 13.46 -12.17
C GLY A 51 4.75 12.77 -10.82
N PHE A 52 3.72 13.07 -10.04
CA PHE A 52 3.52 12.51 -8.71
C PHE A 52 2.19 11.79 -8.60
N GLY A 53 2.17 10.77 -7.74
CA GLY A 53 1.01 10.02 -7.36
C GLY A 53 1.01 9.66 -5.89
N LEU A 54 -0.11 9.12 -5.40
CA LEU A 54 -0.26 8.63 -4.04
C LEU A 54 -0.71 7.17 -4.03
N ALA A 55 -0.27 6.44 -3.01
CA ALA A 55 -0.86 5.17 -2.59
C ALA A 55 -1.33 5.33 -1.14
N CYS A 56 -2.63 5.25 -0.91
CA CYS A 56 -3.25 5.52 0.37
C CYS A 56 -3.99 4.31 0.90
N ALA A 57 -3.87 4.06 2.20
CA ALA A 57 -4.72 3.12 2.91
C ALA A 57 -5.90 3.86 3.53
N PHE A 58 -7.09 3.31 3.35
CA PHE A 58 -8.35 3.81 3.89
C PHE A 58 -9.11 2.70 4.62
N GLN A 59 -9.94 3.11 5.57
CA GLN A 59 -11.10 2.34 6.00
C GLN A 59 -12.36 2.97 5.43
N ALA A 60 -13.21 2.17 4.81
CA ALA A 60 -14.47 2.65 4.24
C ALA A 60 -15.56 1.59 4.33
N GLU A 61 -16.81 2.02 4.14
CA GLU A 61 -17.95 1.12 4.08
C GLU A 61 -17.88 0.24 2.83
N ASP A 62 -17.57 0.85 1.68
CA ASP A 62 -17.40 0.18 0.39
C ASP A 62 -16.51 0.99 -0.58
N ALA A 63 -16.20 0.40 -1.73
CA ALA A 63 -15.41 1.04 -2.77
C ALA A 63 -16.12 2.25 -3.42
N ARG A 64 -17.46 2.26 -3.43
CA ARG A 64 -18.25 3.39 -3.95
C ARG A 64 -18.08 4.63 -3.08
N THR A 65 -18.07 4.46 -1.76
CA THR A 65 -17.78 5.52 -0.79
C THR A 65 -16.42 6.16 -1.08
N LEU A 66 -15.39 5.35 -1.39
CA LEU A 66 -14.07 5.85 -1.75
C LEU A 66 -14.04 6.54 -3.12
N ALA A 67 -14.83 6.10 -4.08
CA ALA A 67 -14.96 6.80 -5.36
C ALA A 67 -15.61 8.18 -5.18
N LEU A 68 -16.61 8.30 -4.31
CA LEU A 68 -17.21 9.59 -3.94
C LEU A 68 -16.22 10.49 -3.17
N HIS A 69 -15.45 9.91 -2.25
CA HIS A 69 -14.39 10.62 -1.54
C HIS A 69 -13.31 11.15 -2.52
N ALA A 70 -12.87 10.33 -3.47
CA ALA A 70 -11.92 10.73 -4.50
C ALA A 70 -12.45 11.89 -5.36
N ALA A 71 -13.73 11.83 -5.73
CA ALA A 71 -14.40 12.92 -6.47
C ALA A 71 -14.49 14.22 -5.63
N ALA A 72 -14.85 14.11 -4.36
CA ALA A 72 -14.98 15.25 -3.45
C ALA A 72 -13.62 15.94 -3.21
N THR A 73 -12.54 15.17 -3.09
CA THR A 73 -11.18 15.68 -2.92
C THR A 73 -10.52 16.12 -4.24
N ARG A 74 -11.18 15.89 -5.37
CA ARG A 74 -10.66 16.13 -6.73
C ARG A 74 -9.35 15.38 -7.01
N LEU A 75 -9.23 14.19 -6.44
CA LEU A 75 -8.11 13.29 -6.66
C LEU A 75 -8.61 12.06 -7.44
N PRO A 76 -8.33 11.94 -8.75
CA PRO A 76 -8.83 10.81 -9.53
C PRO A 76 -8.19 9.51 -9.05
N ALA A 77 -9.02 8.62 -8.49
CA ALA A 77 -8.56 7.30 -8.10
C ALA A 77 -8.41 6.40 -9.35
N ALA A 78 -7.20 5.91 -9.57
CA ALA A 78 -6.89 4.97 -10.64
C ALA A 78 -7.22 3.52 -10.27
N GLU A 79 -7.09 3.19 -8.97
CA GLU A 79 -7.41 1.86 -8.44
C GLU A 79 -8.02 2.04 -7.03
N ILE A 80 -9.08 1.28 -6.73
CA ILE A 80 -9.66 1.15 -5.38
C ILE A 80 -9.80 -0.35 -5.13
N LEU A 81 -8.98 -0.91 -4.26
CA LEU A 81 -8.85 -2.35 -4.07
C LEU A 81 -9.08 -2.73 -2.61
N PRO A 82 -9.97 -3.69 -2.31
CA PRO A 82 -10.16 -4.19 -0.97
C PRO A 82 -8.91 -4.94 -0.48
N VAL A 83 -8.49 -4.65 0.75
CA VAL A 83 -7.40 -5.35 1.42
C VAL A 83 -7.96 -6.65 2.00
N VAL A 84 -7.33 -7.78 1.65
CA VAL A 84 -7.68 -9.11 2.17
C VAL A 84 -6.65 -9.62 3.19
N GLY A 85 -5.55 -8.88 3.37
CA GLY A 85 -4.54 -9.15 4.39
C GLY A 85 -3.48 -8.06 4.44
N ALA A 86 -2.95 -7.80 5.62
CA ALA A 86 -1.87 -6.84 5.83
C ALA A 86 -0.83 -7.39 6.80
N ARG A 87 0.44 -7.12 6.55
CA ARG A 87 1.52 -7.50 7.44
C ARG A 87 2.53 -6.36 7.57
N VAL A 88 2.91 -6.06 8.82
CA VAL A 88 3.98 -5.13 9.15
C VAL A 88 5.24 -5.93 9.49
N VAL A 89 6.35 -5.63 8.83
CA VAL A 89 7.66 -6.22 9.06
C VAL A 89 8.61 -5.11 9.50
N ARG A 90 9.60 -5.42 10.35
CA ARG A 90 10.42 -4.48 11.11
C ARG A 90 11.12 -3.40 10.26
N ARG A 91 11.44 -2.27 10.92
CA ARG A 91 12.19 -1.13 10.37
C ARG A 91 13.69 -1.36 10.42
N PHE A 92 14.40 -0.93 9.37
CA PHE A 92 15.86 -0.76 9.37
C PHE A 92 16.28 0.55 8.67
N ALA A 93 17.56 0.94 8.85
CA ALA A 93 18.18 2.23 8.55
C ALA A 93 18.27 2.65 7.05
N PRO A 94 18.75 3.87 6.69
CA PRO A 94 18.27 4.67 5.58
C PRO A 94 18.73 4.17 4.21
N THR A 95 17.84 3.55 3.52
CA THR A 95 17.92 3.23 2.10
C THR A 95 16.63 3.72 1.45
N MET A 96 16.60 3.82 0.14
CA MET A 96 15.39 4.25 -0.59
C MET A 96 14.23 3.27 -0.31
N VAL A 97 13.05 3.81 -0.13
CA VAL A 97 11.82 3.03 0.00
C VAL A 97 11.16 2.92 -1.37
N TYR A 98 10.68 1.74 -1.69
CA TYR A 98 9.97 1.45 -2.94
C TYR A 98 8.62 0.80 -2.66
N LEU A 99 7.64 1.16 -3.45
CA LEU A 99 6.38 0.44 -3.55
C LEU A 99 6.47 -0.54 -4.72
N VAL A 100 6.28 -1.82 -4.44
CA VAL A 100 6.24 -2.89 -5.44
C VAL A 100 4.80 -3.35 -5.62
N ARG A 101 4.27 -3.21 -6.83
CA ARG A 101 2.94 -3.67 -7.21
C ARG A 101 3.03 -5.02 -7.91
N ARG A 102 2.22 -5.97 -7.46
CA ARG A 102 2.03 -7.27 -8.11
C ARG A 102 0.55 -7.40 -8.43
N ARG A 103 0.20 -7.35 -9.71
CA ARG A 103 -1.18 -7.46 -10.18
C ARG A 103 -1.50 -8.92 -10.47
N ALA A 104 -2.71 -9.37 -10.05
CA ALA A 104 -3.25 -10.68 -10.38
C ALA A 104 -2.19 -11.80 -10.25
N ALA A 105 -1.37 -11.72 -9.20
CA ALA A 105 -0.18 -12.56 -9.06
C ALA A 105 -0.52 -13.97 -8.56
N TRP A 106 -1.65 -14.13 -7.88
CA TRP A 106 -2.07 -15.38 -7.25
C TRP A 106 -3.56 -15.59 -7.43
N ARG A 107 -3.95 -16.85 -7.67
CA ARG A 107 -5.37 -17.23 -7.84
C ARG A 107 -6.12 -17.18 -6.51
N ASP A 108 -5.45 -17.56 -5.44
CA ASP A 108 -6.04 -17.71 -4.12
C ASP A 108 -5.04 -17.40 -2.98
N SER A 109 -5.53 -17.44 -1.74
CA SER A 109 -4.74 -17.18 -0.55
C SER A 109 -3.64 -18.22 -0.32
N LEU A 110 -3.83 -19.46 -0.73
CA LEU A 110 -2.84 -20.54 -0.55
C LEU A 110 -1.62 -20.32 -1.46
N GLU A 111 -1.85 -19.91 -2.71
CA GLU A 111 -0.75 -19.51 -3.61
C GLU A 111 0.02 -18.31 -3.06
N LEU A 112 -0.69 -17.30 -2.54
CA LEU A 112 -0.05 -16.15 -1.88
C LEU A 112 0.80 -16.57 -0.69
N GLU A 113 0.29 -17.41 0.19
CA GLU A 113 1.02 -17.88 1.38
C GLU A 113 2.29 -18.64 1.02
N ARG A 114 2.24 -19.52 0.03
CA ARG A 114 3.42 -20.24 -0.50
C ARG A 114 4.46 -19.25 -1.04
N ALA A 115 4.03 -18.26 -1.83
CA ALA A 115 4.91 -17.23 -2.38
C ALA A 115 5.55 -16.36 -1.28
N LEU A 116 4.81 -16.02 -0.22
CA LEU A 116 5.33 -15.30 0.94
C LEU A 116 6.32 -16.14 1.75
N GLY A 117 6.10 -17.43 1.87
CA GLY A 117 7.04 -18.38 2.50
C GLY A 117 8.38 -18.40 1.77
N GLU A 118 8.33 -18.53 0.45
CA GLU A 118 9.53 -18.53 -0.40
C GLU A 118 10.27 -17.18 -0.35
N ALA A 119 9.54 -16.07 -0.39
CA ALA A 119 10.16 -14.74 -0.26
C ALA A 119 10.92 -14.57 1.05
N ARG A 120 10.42 -15.12 2.16
CA ARG A 120 11.12 -15.10 3.45
C ARG A 120 12.39 -15.93 3.41
N ARG A 121 12.31 -17.15 2.87
CA ARG A 121 13.47 -18.03 2.74
C ARG A 121 14.60 -17.34 1.95
N VAL A 122 14.26 -16.75 0.80
CA VAL A 122 15.22 -16.00 -0.02
C VAL A 122 15.80 -14.80 0.74
N ALA A 123 14.97 -14.05 1.48
CA ALA A 123 15.45 -12.91 2.26
C ALA A 123 16.37 -13.32 3.41
N GLU A 124 16.21 -14.50 3.99
CA GLU A 124 17.09 -15.05 5.02
C GLU A 124 18.45 -15.48 4.44
N GLU A 125 18.45 -16.05 3.25
CA GLU A 125 19.68 -16.45 2.54
C GLU A 125 20.51 -15.26 2.03
N GLU A 126 19.86 -14.12 1.72
CA GLU A 126 20.50 -12.91 1.19
C GLU A 126 21.15 -12.03 2.25
N ARG A 127 21.52 -12.54 3.39
CA ARG A 127 22.17 -11.72 4.44
C ARG A 127 23.66 -11.46 4.14
N PRO A 128 24.13 -10.19 4.29
CA PRO A 128 23.40 -8.98 4.65
C PRO A 128 22.45 -8.55 3.52
N SER A 129 21.15 -8.45 3.82
CA SER A 129 20.16 -8.24 2.79
C SER A 129 20.23 -6.83 2.20
N ARG A 130 20.33 -6.75 0.86
CA ARG A 130 20.20 -5.50 0.11
C ARG A 130 18.75 -5.03 -0.01
N VAL A 131 17.82 -5.89 0.43
CA VAL A 131 16.38 -5.68 0.36
C VAL A 131 15.78 -5.99 1.73
N VAL A 132 15.01 -5.08 2.29
CA VAL A 132 14.27 -5.26 3.54
C VAL A 132 12.78 -5.06 3.28
N TRP A 133 12.00 -6.06 3.61
CA TRP A 133 10.56 -6.01 3.53
C TRP A 133 9.99 -5.23 4.72
N LEU A 134 9.21 -4.17 4.46
CA LEU A 134 8.65 -3.29 5.49
C LEU A 134 7.17 -3.58 5.77
N ARG A 135 6.37 -3.67 4.71
CA ARG A 135 4.91 -3.85 4.83
C ARG A 135 4.34 -4.43 3.55
N SER A 136 3.30 -5.23 3.66
CA SER A 136 2.53 -5.72 2.51
C SER A 136 1.04 -5.63 2.76
N TYR A 137 0.34 -5.43 1.67
CA TYR A 137 -1.11 -5.53 1.57
C TYR A 137 -1.44 -6.51 0.45
N ALA A 138 -2.15 -7.57 0.79
CA ALA A 138 -2.81 -8.42 -0.19
C ALA A 138 -4.14 -7.76 -0.57
N VAL A 139 -4.42 -7.65 -1.85
CA VAL A 139 -5.62 -6.99 -2.38
C VAL A 139 -6.33 -7.92 -3.33
N ARG A 140 -7.67 -7.83 -3.35
CA ARG A 140 -8.47 -8.55 -4.35
C ARG A 140 -8.60 -7.70 -5.60
N GLU A 141 -8.22 -8.28 -6.72
CA GLU A 141 -8.35 -7.66 -8.04
C GLU A 141 -9.79 -7.76 -8.56
N VAL A 142 -10.07 -7.03 -9.64
CA VAL A 142 -11.41 -7.00 -10.25
C VAL A 142 -11.82 -8.37 -10.79
N ASP A 143 -10.86 -9.18 -11.26
CA ASP A 143 -11.07 -10.54 -11.76
C ASP A 143 -11.17 -11.61 -10.66
N GLY A 144 -11.15 -11.19 -9.40
CA GLY A 144 -11.19 -12.07 -8.23
C GLY A 144 -9.86 -12.67 -7.80
N SER A 145 -8.80 -12.51 -8.59
CA SER A 145 -7.45 -12.92 -8.23
C SER A 145 -6.88 -12.08 -7.07
N ILE A 146 -5.73 -12.45 -6.55
CA ILE A 146 -5.04 -11.72 -5.49
C ILE A 146 -3.79 -11.06 -6.07
N GLY A 147 -3.68 -9.76 -5.81
CA GLY A 147 -2.47 -8.99 -6.03
C GLY A 147 -1.85 -8.53 -4.72
N SER A 148 -0.74 -7.81 -4.78
CA SER A 148 -0.17 -7.18 -3.60
C SER A 148 0.44 -5.81 -3.86
N TRP A 149 0.49 -5.04 -2.79
CA TRP A 149 1.24 -3.81 -2.67
C TRP A 149 2.22 -3.95 -1.51
N CYS A 150 3.50 -3.97 -1.83
CA CYS A 150 4.54 -4.24 -0.84
C CYS A 150 5.53 -3.07 -0.78
N LEU A 151 5.85 -2.64 0.44
CA LEU A 151 6.87 -1.65 0.70
C LEU A 151 8.17 -2.36 1.07
N TYR A 152 9.22 -1.96 0.39
CA TYR A 152 10.57 -2.44 0.63
C TYR A 152 11.53 -1.28 0.80
N GLN A 153 12.53 -1.47 1.65
CA GLN A 153 13.78 -0.73 1.58
C GLN A 153 14.75 -1.49 0.69
N ALA A 154 15.42 -0.81 -0.23
CA ALA A 154 16.45 -1.40 -1.06
C ALA A 154 17.48 -0.36 -1.46
N VAL A 155 18.68 -0.81 -1.80
CA VAL A 155 19.76 0.06 -2.26
C VAL A 155 19.47 0.65 -3.64
N ASP A 156 18.77 -0.12 -4.48
CA ASP A 156 18.36 0.25 -5.83
C ASP A 156 17.19 -0.63 -6.33
N PRO A 157 16.48 -0.24 -7.42
CA PRO A 157 15.40 -1.04 -8.00
C PRO A 157 15.86 -2.39 -8.54
N GLN A 158 17.13 -2.52 -8.94
CA GLN A 158 17.68 -3.77 -9.47
C GLN A 158 17.82 -4.82 -8.37
N ALA A 159 18.17 -4.40 -7.14
CA ALA A 159 18.18 -5.30 -5.99
C ALA A 159 16.80 -5.92 -5.75
N LEU A 160 15.72 -5.11 -5.90
CA LEU A 160 14.35 -5.60 -5.80
C LEU A 160 13.96 -6.56 -6.92
N ARG A 161 14.39 -6.29 -8.17
CA ARG A 161 14.14 -7.22 -9.28
C ARG A 161 14.84 -8.56 -9.06
N ARG A 162 16.12 -8.56 -8.70
CA ARG A 162 16.88 -9.79 -8.37
C ARG A 162 16.23 -10.56 -7.23
N HIS A 163 15.81 -9.87 -6.17
CA HIS A 163 15.09 -10.50 -5.05
C HIS A 163 13.77 -11.14 -5.52
N ALA A 164 12.99 -10.42 -6.31
CA ALA A 164 11.74 -10.93 -6.85
C ALA A 164 11.94 -12.15 -7.76
N GLU A 165 12.93 -12.12 -8.65
CA GLU A 165 13.30 -13.24 -9.54
C GLU A 165 13.70 -14.48 -8.72
N ARG A 166 14.57 -14.33 -7.73
CA ARG A 166 15.01 -15.44 -6.86
C ARG A 166 13.87 -16.03 -6.04
N ALA A 167 12.94 -15.21 -5.60
CA ALA A 167 11.76 -15.63 -4.86
C ALA A 167 10.60 -16.11 -5.75
N GLY A 168 10.76 -16.13 -7.07
CA GLY A 168 9.70 -16.47 -8.01
C GLY A 168 8.50 -15.52 -7.95
N LEU A 169 8.73 -14.26 -7.53
CA LEU A 169 7.66 -13.28 -7.35
C LEU A 169 7.55 -12.38 -8.59
N PRO A 170 6.36 -12.22 -9.18
CA PRO A 170 6.17 -11.22 -10.22
C PRO A 170 6.36 -9.82 -9.63
N ALA A 171 6.97 -8.89 -10.38
CA ALA A 171 7.05 -7.48 -10.01
C ALA A 171 6.52 -6.65 -11.18
N THR A 172 5.24 -6.30 -11.13
CA THR A 172 4.57 -5.56 -12.22
C THR A 172 5.08 -4.12 -12.30
N ALA A 173 5.27 -3.47 -11.15
CA ALA A 173 5.83 -2.12 -11.06
C ALA A 173 6.65 -1.95 -9.79
N ILE A 174 7.76 -1.21 -9.87
CA ILE A 174 8.61 -0.79 -8.76
C ILE A 174 8.70 0.73 -8.82
N THR A 175 8.14 1.41 -7.84
CA THR A 175 8.01 2.88 -7.81
C THR A 175 8.70 3.44 -6.57
N PRO A 176 9.63 4.40 -6.70
CA PRO A 176 10.27 5.02 -5.54
C PRO A 176 9.26 5.84 -4.73
N VAL A 177 9.30 5.67 -3.41
CA VAL A 177 8.53 6.44 -2.44
C VAL A 177 9.35 7.64 -2.01
N ILE A 178 8.82 8.84 -2.18
CA ILE A 178 9.49 10.10 -1.83
C ILE A 178 9.05 10.66 -0.48
N GLY A 179 7.92 10.19 0.07
CA GLY A 179 7.41 10.62 1.36
C GLY A 179 6.37 9.67 1.94
N ARG A 180 6.32 9.58 3.26
CA ARG A 180 5.25 8.90 4.00
C ARG A 180 4.38 9.96 4.66
N ILE A 181 3.08 9.80 4.53
CA ILE A 181 2.08 10.67 5.12
C ILE A 181 1.31 9.84 6.14
N VAL A 182 1.29 10.28 7.38
CA VAL A 182 0.54 9.63 8.46
C VAL A 182 -0.64 10.52 8.80
N CYS A 183 -1.84 10.00 8.69
CA CYS A 183 -3.07 10.69 9.09
C CYS A 183 -3.50 10.28 10.49
N ARG A 184 -3.35 8.98 10.80
CA ARG A 184 -3.57 8.43 12.15
C ARG A 184 -2.45 7.47 12.47
N GLU A 185 -1.98 7.47 13.71
CA GLU A 185 -1.00 6.48 14.16
C GLU A 185 -1.66 5.12 14.34
N ASP A 186 -0.89 4.04 14.04
CA ASP A 186 -1.38 2.65 14.16
C ASP A 186 -1.80 2.28 15.60
N GLY A 187 -1.50 3.11 16.61
CA GLY A 187 -1.89 2.96 18.01
C GLY A 187 -3.35 3.29 18.33
N ASP A 188 -4.01 4.10 17.50
CA ASP A 188 -5.42 4.47 17.73
C ASP A 188 -6.41 3.33 17.42
N ARG A 189 -5.95 2.22 16.85
CA ARG A 189 -6.78 1.03 16.60
C ARG A 189 -7.17 0.27 17.88
N ASN A 190 -6.40 0.40 18.95
CA ASN A 190 -6.69 -0.30 20.22
C ASN A 190 -7.65 0.48 21.13
N ALA A 191 -7.96 1.74 20.84
CA ALA A 191 -8.84 2.57 21.66
C ALA A 191 -10.32 2.50 21.27
N ALA A 192 -10.65 1.95 20.09
CA ALA A 192 -12.01 1.96 19.54
C ALA A 192 -12.62 0.59 19.26
N GLY A 193 -12.09 -0.51 19.78
CA GLY A 193 -12.67 -1.79 19.44
C GLY A 193 -12.04 -3.04 20.02
N ASP A 194 -11.92 -3.11 21.32
CA ASP A 194 -11.78 -4.41 21.99
C ASP A 194 -13.18 -5.06 22.11
N SER A 195 -13.79 -5.36 20.96
CA SER A 195 -14.96 -6.25 20.86
C SER A 195 -15.24 -6.64 19.41
N ALA A 196 -14.35 -7.41 18.81
CA ALA A 196 -14.70 -8.32 17.71
C ALA A 196 -13.61 -9.38 17.59
N ALA A 197 -13.98 -10.63 17.75
CA ALA A 197 -13.17 -11.82 17.73
C ALA A 197 -12.06 -11.79 16.68
N ALA A 198 -10.84 -12.11 17.12
CA ALA A 198 -9.73 -12.43 16.26
C ALA A 198 -10.18 -13.51 15.24
N PRO A 199 -9.99 -13.32 13.92
CA PRO A 199 -10.06 -14.45 13.04
C PRO A 199 -8.89 -15.36 13.38
N SER A 200 -9.25 -16.60 13.63
CA SER A 200 -8.39 -17.74 13.97
C SER A 200 -7.09 -17.68 13.17
N ALA A 201 -5.98 -17.84 13.89
CA ALA A 201 -4.66 -17.94 13.31
C ALA A 201 -4.66 -18.91 12.12
N LEU A 202 -4.26 -18.43 10.97
CA LEU A 202 -3.74 -19.28 9.92
C LEU A 202 -2.37 -19.77 10.39
N HIS A 203 -2.34 -21.04 10.82
CA HIS A 203 -1.13 -21.79 11.07
C HIS A 203 -0.32 -21.98 9.81
#